data_5e99e8c6d46911f1c7e3152112fb5ccd
#
_entry.id   5e99e8c6d46911f1c7e3152112fb5ccd
#
_cell.length_a   1.000
_cell.length_b   1.000
_cell.length_c   1.000
_cell.angle_alpha   90.00
_cell.angle_beta   90.00
_cell.angle_gamma   90.00
#
_symmetry.space_group_name_H-M   'P 1'
#
loop_
_entity.id
_entity.type
_entity.pdbx_description
1 polymer ?
#
loop_
_entity_poly.entity_id
_entity_poly.type
_entity_poly.pdbx_seq_one_letter_code
_entity_poly.pdbx_strand_id
1 'polypeptide(L)'
;VAGEMAQPFDTEQLLKMMFGAPPHPPMRCAQPAGDEVLALDRVSSPGGRSGLVDCSITVRRGEVVGLAGLEGSGQEVFLRVAAGLKPLQAGSVRLSGQALSENDYHAFNRRGVYFVPSARLEEGLIPELTITEHAALLQERRTLRVPYPAAAEDAGRRIESFRIKGRPRTPVEELSGGNQQRLLLSFLPPDPALLLLENPTRGLDLESVNWVWRHLHSYCRRGTAIVFSSPELDEILMVADRVLVFFNGRIILDVAAAETDVQNLGSAIAGKV
;
A
#
# COMPACT_ATOMS: atom_id res chain seq x y z
N VAL A 1 -14.88 21.02 23.92
CA VAL A 1 -13.54 21.58 24.20
C VAL A 1 -12.84 20.60 25.13
N ALA A 2 -11.72 20.01 24.71
CA ALA A 2 -10.97 19.01 25.49
C ALA A 2 -10.08 19.64 26.58
N GLY A 3 -9.86 20.95 26.52
CA GLY A 3 -9.07 21.71 27.49
C GLY A 3 -8.53 23.03 26.92
N GLU A 4 -7.81 23.76 27.75
CA GLU A 4 -7.07 24.99 27.39
C GLU A 4 -5.60 24.80 27.77
N MET A 5 -4.68 25.34 26.97
CA MET A 5 -3.24 25.27 27.21
C MET A 5 -2.60 26.64 27.07
N ALA A 6 -1.76 27.00 28.04
CA ALA A 6 -0.97 28.23 28.01
C ALA A 6 0.36 28.05 27.28
N GLN A 7 0.91 29.13 26.72
CA GLN A 7 2.25 29.11 26.12
C GLN A 7 3.36 29.01 27.19
N PRO A 8 4.49 28.32 26.92
CA PRO A 8 4.81 27.59 25.70
C PRO A 8 4.02 26.31 25.59
N PHE A 9 3.58 25.96 24.35
CA PHE A 9 2.76 24.78 24.13
C PHE A 9 3.62 23.49 24.22
N ASP A 10 3.16 22.57 25.05
CA ASP A 10 3.70 21.21 25.05
C ASP A 10 2.99 20.38 23.95
N THR A 11 3.76 19.99 22.93
CA THR A 11 3.26 19.24 21.77
C THR A 11 2.66 17.89 22.17
N GLU A 12 3.25 17.19 23.14
CA GLU A 12 2.77 15.89 23.60
C GLU A 12 1.43 16.02 24.33
N GLN A 13 1.30 17.04 25.19
CA GLN A 13 0.07 17.35 25.88
C GLN A 13 -1.02 17.81 24.89
N LEU A 14 -0.67 18.60 23.87
CA LEU A 14 -1.59 19.00 22.80
C LEU A 14 -2.14 17.79 22.05
N LEU A 15 -1.27 16.89 21.63
CA LEU A 15 -1.65 15.65 20.95
C LEU A 15 -2.55 14.77 21.84
N LYS A 16 -2.25 14.67 23.13
CA LYS A 16 -3.08 13.95 24.08
C LYS A 16 -4.49 14.57 24.24
N MET A 17 -4.57 15.91 24.26
CA MET A 17 -5.86 16.63 24.32
C MET A 17 -6.68 16.44 23.02
N MET A 18 -6.02 16.38 21.85
CA MET A 18 -6.67 16.19 20.55
C MET A 18 -7.11 14.76 20.31
N PHE A 19 -6.32 13.76 20.72
CA PHE A 19 -6.50 12.36 20.35
C PHE A 19 -6.77 11.42 21.55
N GLY A 20 -6.80 11.94 22.76
CA GLY A 20 -7.05 11.18 24.00
C GLY A 20 -5.83 10.41 24.50
N ALA A 21 -4.96 9.91 23.63
CA ALA A 21 -3.65 9.33 23.93
C ALA A 21 -2.67 9.74 22.82
N PRO A 22 -1.37 9.90 23.11
CA PRO A 22 -0.40 10.16 22.06
C PRO A 22 -0.42 8.98 21.09
N PRO A 23 -0.55 9.25 19.77
CA PRO A 23 -0.51 8.18 18.77
C PRO A 23 0.87 7.53 18.85
N HIS A 24 0.90 6.22 19.17
CA HIS A 24 2.13 5.46 19.06
C HIS A 24 2.43 5.27 17.57
N PRO A 25 3.60 5.73 17.10
CA PRO A 25 4.00 5.48 15.71
C PRO A 25 4.02 3.97 15.45
N PRO A 26 3.60 3.52 14.26
CA PRO A 26 3.72 2.13 13.88
C PRO A 26 5.20 1.74 13.88
N MET A 27 5.58 0.75 14.67
CA MET A 27 6.96 0.23 14.70
C MET A 27 7.21 -0.67 13.50
N ARG A 28 8.44 -0.65 12.99
CA ARG A 28 8.93 -1.58 11.95
C ARG A 28 8.63 -3.04 12.32
N CYS A 29 8.39 -3.85 11.32
CA CYS A 29 8.04 -5.26 11.51
C CYS A 29 9.27 -6.15 11.66
N ALA A 30 10.43 -5.65 12.08
CA ALA A 30 11.73 -6.29 12.26
C ALA A 30 11.67 -7.85 12.27
N GLN A 31 11.44 -8.47 11.13
CA GLN A 31 11.52 -9.91 10.95
C GLN A 31 12.73 -10.23 10.07
N PRO A 32 13.43 -11.37 10.30
CA PRO A 32 14.45 -11.80 9.36
C PRO A 32 13.82 -12.01 7.98
N ALA A 33 14.46 -11.48 6.95
CA ALA A 33 14.00 -11.62 5.57
C ALA A 33 13.89 -13.11 5.20
N GLY A 34 12.68 -13.53 4.82
CA GLY A 34 12.39 -14.89 4.38
C GLY A 34 12.81 -15.16 2.93
N ASP A 35 12.17 -16.15 2.30
CA ASP A 35 12.38 -16.50 0.89
C ASP A 35 12.01 -15.37 -0.06
N GLU A 36 12.56 -15.42 -1.28
CA GLU A 36 12.21 -14.50 -2.38
C GLU A 36 10.72 -14.62 -2.73
N VAL A 37 10.01 -13.49 -2.71
CA VAL A 37 8.62 -13.39 -3.16
C VAL A 37 8.55 -12.76 -4.54
N LEU A 38 9.28 -11.65 -4.76
CA LEU A 38 9.34 -10.94 -6.03
C LEU A 38 10.79 -10.71 -6.41
N ALA A 39 11.14 -10.98 -7.67
CA ALA A 39 12.38 -10.52 -8.25
C ALA A 39 12.13 -9.90 -9.63
N LEU A 40 12.71 -8.73 -9.84
CA LEU A 40 12.86 -8.08 -11.14
C LEU A 40 14.31 -8.23 -11.57
N ASP A 41 14.53 -8.58 -12.83
CA ASP A 41 15.85 -8.67 -13.44
C ASP A 41 15.90 -7.80 -14.69
N ARG A 42 16.63 -6.68 -14.63
CA ARG A 42 16.82 -5.66 -15.68
C ARG A 42 15.52 -5.23 -16.36
N VAL A 43 14.49 -5.05 -15.56
CA VAL A 43 13.16 -4.69 -16.04
C VAL A 43 13.13 -3.26 -16.53
N SER A 44 12.59 -3.10 -17.74
CA SER A 44 12.22 -1.79 -18.29
C SER A 44 10.77 -1.81 -18.75
N SER A 45 10.04 -0.71 -18.51
CA SER A 45 8.63 -0.55 -18.89
C SER A 45 8.32 0.91 -19.19
N PRO A 46 7.58 1.22 -20.26
CA PRO A 46 7.17 2.58 -20.56
C PRO A 46 6.04 3.04 -19.63
N GLY A 47 5.93 4.34 -19.45
CA GLY A 47 4.80 4.96 -18.75
C GLY A 47 5.22 6.04 -17.77
N GLY A 48 4.24 6.82 -17.29
CA GLY A 48 4.51 7.98 -16.47
C GLY A 48 5.45 8.98 -17.16
N ARG A 49 6.19 9.76 -16.36
CA ARG A 49 7.15 10.75 -16.86
C ARG A 49 8.48 10.10 -17.29
N SER A 50 8.96 9.13 -16.52
CA SER A 50 10.31 8.55 -16.70
C SER A 50 10.30 7.07 -17.08
N GLY A 51 9.14 6.39 -17.02
CA GLY A 51 9.09 4.95 -17.16
C GLY A 51 9.80 4.21 -16.03
N LEU A 52 10.18 2.96 -16.30
CA LEU A 52 11.09 2.15 -15.50
C LEU A 52 12.23 1.70 -16.39
N VAL A 53 13.49 1.85 -15.95
CA VAL A 53 14.67 1.63 -16.75
C VAL A 53 15.67 0.75 -16.01
N ASP A 54 15.91 -0.45 -16.54
CA ASP A 54 16.95 -1.38 -16.08
C ASP A 54 16.90 -1.65 -14.57
N CYS A 55 15.69 -1.95 -14.08
CA CYS A 55 15.42 -2.13 -12.67
C CYS A 55 15.69 -3.58 -12.26
N SER A 56 16.58 -3.79 -11.30
CA SER A 56 16.84 -5.11 -10.71
C SER A 56 16.69 -5.03 -9.19
N ILE A 57 15.83 -5.89 -8.62
CA ILE A 57 15.53 -5.92 -7.20
C ILE A 57 14.95 -7.27 -6.79
N THR A 58 15.16 -7.64 -5.55
CA THR A 58 14.49 -8.77 -4.89
C THR A 58 13.76 -8.29 -3.65
N VAL A 59 12.50 -8.72 -3.47
CA VAL A 59 11.69 -8.50 -2.26
C VAL A 59 11.46 -9.85 -1.59
N ARG A 60 11.58 -9.89 -0.27
CA ARG A 60 11.52 -11.12 0.52
C ARG A 60 10.26 -11.18 1.39
N ARG A 61 9.87 -12.39 1.80
CA ARG A 61 8.74 -12.60 2.72
C ARG A 61 8.92 -11.81 4.01
N GLY A 62 7.84 -11.14 4.43
CA GLY A 62 7.84 -10.34 5.65
C GLY A 62 8.67 -9.06 5.58
N GLU A 63 9.16 -8.68 4.40
CA GLU A 63 9.89 -7.43 4.18
C GLU A 63 8.92 -6.29 3.84
N VAL A 64 9.17 -5.12 4.39
CA VAL A 64 8.46 -3.87 4.05
C VAL A 64 9.43 -2.95 3.32
N VAL A 65 9.18 -2.72 2.02
CA VAL A 65 10.02 -1.89 1.15
C VAL A 65 9.30 -0.59 0.83
N GLY A 66 9.91 0.54 1.17
CA GLY A 66 9.42 1.88 0.84
C GLY A 66 10.03 2.39 -0.46
N LEU A 67 9.21 2.97 -1.33
CA LEU A 67 9.64 3.58 -2.59
C LEU A 67 9.61 5.10 -2.46
N ALA A 68 10.77 5.73 -2.45
CA ALA A 68 10.95 7.18 -2.40
C ALA A 68 11.30 7.75 -3.78
N GLY A 69 10.95 9.01 -4.03
CA GLY A 69 11.28 9.73 -5.26
C GLY A 69 10.26 10.80 -5.58
N LEU A 70 10.60 11.69 -6.51
CA LEU A 70 9.64 12.67 -7.03
C LEU A 70 8.53 11.95 -7.81
N GLU A 71 7.35 12.54 -7.85
CA GLU A 71 6.22 12.03 -8.63
C GLU A 71 6.63 11.85 -10.10
N GLY A 72 6.35 10.66 -10.65
CA GLY A 72 6.73 10.29 -12.01
C GLY A 72 8.17 9.80 -12.17
N SER A 73 8.95 9.61 -11.09
CA SER A 73 10.32 9.08 -11.16
C SER A 73 10.42 7.56 -11.38
N GLY A 74 9.29 6.84 -11.46
CA GLY A 74 9.25 5.41 -11.78
C GLY A 74 8.57 4.52 -10.74
N GLN A 75 8.29 5.01 -9.52
CA GLN A 75 7.69 4.22 -8.42
C GLN A 75 6.33 3.62 -8.81
N GLU A 76 5.46 4.44 -9.43
CA GLU A 76 4.15 3.99 -9.91
C GLU A 76 4.29 2.90 -10.98
N VAL A 77 5.20 3.12 -11.94
CA VAL A 77 5.45 2.14 -13.02
C VAL A 77 5.98 0.83 -12.42
N PHE A 78 6.88 0.91 -11.44
CA PHE A 78 7.40 -0.25 -10.73
C PHE A 78 6.27 -1.05 -10.07
N LEU A 79 5.41 -0.41 -9.27
CA LEU A 79 4.30 -1.09 -8.59
C LEU A 79 3.33 -1.74 -9.57
N ARG A 80 3.00 -1.06 -10.66
CA ARG A 80 2.09 -1.58 -11.68
C ARG A 80 2.70 -2.72 -12.50
N VAL A 81 3.99 -2.68 -12.79
CA VAL A 81 4.73 -3.79 -13.41
C VAL A 81 4.77 -5.00 -12.47
N ALA A 82 5.10 -4.78 -11.21
CA ALA A 82 5.14 -5.83 -10.19
C ALA A 82 3.76 -6.45 -9.91
N ALA A 83 2.67 -5.76 -10.25
CA ALA A 83 1.30 -6.24 -10.18
C ALA A 83 0.80 -6.93 -11.48
N GLY A 84 1.59 -6.93 -12.56
CA GLY A 84 1.15 -7.41 -13.86
C GLY A 84 0.17 -6.47 -14.59
N LEU A 85 0.09 -5.21 -14.16
CA LEU A 85 -0.80 -4.19 -14.73
C LEU A 85 -0.16 -3.39 -15.88
N LYS A 86 1.16 -3.49 -16.04
CA LYS A 86 1.90 -2.84 -17.14
C LYS A 86 2.82 -3.82 -17.85
N PRO A 87 2.94 -3.74 -19.19
CA PRO A 87 3.78 -4.65 -19.96
C PRO A 87 5.26 -4.37 -19.72
N LEU A 88 6.09 -5.40 -19.85
CA LEU A 88 7.54 -5.28 -19.90
C LEU A 88 7.99 -4.90 -21.31
N GLN A 89 8.96 -3.98 -21.39
CA GLN A 89 9.71 -3.71 -22.63
C GLN A 89 10.98 -4.56 -22.68
N ALA A 90 11.59 -4.82 -21.51
CA ALA A 90 12.76 -5.66 -21.36
C ALA A 90 12.83 -6.25 -19.95
N GLY A 91 13.64 -7.28 -19.77
CA GLY A 91 13.85 -7.93 -18.48
C GLY A 91 12.84 -9.02 -18.19
N SER A 92 12.83 -9.49 -16.95
CA SER A 92 11.91 -10.53 -16.48
C SER A 92 11.47 -10.30 -15.04
N VAL A 93 10.26 -10.81 -14.73
CA VAL A 93 9.71 -10.82 -13.37
C VAL A 93 9.53 -12.25 -12.91
N ARG A 94 9.98 -12.54 -11.69
CA ARG A 94 9.73 -13.82 -11.02
C ARG A 94 8.91 -13.60 -9.76
N LEU A 95 7.97 -14.51 -9.51
CA LEU A 95 7.23 -14.59 -8.25
C LEU A 95 7.52 -15.94 -7.59
N SER A 96 8.01 -15.91 -6.37
CA SER A 96 8.41 -17.11 -5.61
C SER A 96 9.28 -18.06 -6.43
N GLY A 97 10.30 -17.52 -7.10
CA GLY A 97 11.25 -18.23 -7.95
C GLY A 97 10.74 -18.64 -9.34
N GLN A 98 9.45 -18.46 -9.64
CA GLN A 98 8.87 -18.83 -10.95
C GLN A 98 8.80 -17.61 -11.88
N ALA A 99 9.41 -17.73 -13.05
CA ALA A 99 9.29 -16.70 -14.09
C ALA A 99 7.86 -16.59 -14.60
N LEU A 100 7.40 -15.36 -14.77
CA LEU A 100 6.12 -15.07 -15.40
C LEU A 100 6.36 -14.71 -16.86
N SER A 101 5.78 -15.49 -17.75
CA SER A 101 5.87 -15.28 -19.20
C SER A 101 4.85 -14.27 -19.72
N GLU A 102 3.81 -14.01 -18.94
CA GLU A 102 2.71 -13.12 -19.32
C GLU A 102 2.55 -12.04 -18.24
N ASN A 103 2.45 -10.81 -18.69
CA ASN A 103 2.15 -9.65 -17.84
C ASN A 103 0.63 -9.54 -17.72
N ASP A 104 0.04 -10.47 -16.97
CA ASP A 104 -1.40 -10.57 -16.73
C ASP A 104 -1.69 -10.43 -15.23
N TYR A 105 -2.40 -9.38 -14.86
CA TYR A 105 -2.83 -9.13 -13.48
C TYR A 105 -3.47 -10.36 -12.83
N HIS A 106 -4.30 -11.09 -13.55
CA HIS A 106 -4.95 -12.29 -13.01
C HIS A 106 -3.96 -13.41 -12.67
N ALA A 107 -2.88 -13.56 -13.47
CA ALA A 107 -1.82 -14.51 -13.18
C ALA A 107 -1.04 -14.12 -11.91
N PHE A 108 -0.77 -12.83 -11.70
CA PHE A 108 -0.14 -12.30 -10.49
C PHE A 108 -1.08 -12.46 -9.28
N ASN A 109 -2.34 -12.10 -9.43
CA ASN A 109 -3.34 -12.20 -8.38
C ASN A 109 -3.54 -13.63 -7.88
N ARG A 110 -3.64 -14.64 -8.80
CA ARG A 110 -3.70 -16.06 -8.44
C ARG A 110 -2.48 -16.54 -7.64
N ARG A 111 -1.34 -15.85 -7.72
CA ARG A 111 -0.13 -16.12 -6.94
C ARG A 111 -0.04 -15.30 -5.64
N GLY A 112 -1.12 -14.65 -5.27
CA GLY A 112 -1.22 -13.88 -4.03
C GLY A 112 -0.62 -12.47 -4.10
N VAL A 113 -0.45 -11.90 -5.30
CA VAL A 113 -0.07 -10.48 -5.47
C VAL A 113 -1.31 -9.63 -5.54
N TYR A 114 -1.40 -8.61 -4.69
CA TYR A 114 -2.52 -7.68 -4.63
C TYR A 114 -2.03 -6.24 -4.73
N PHE A 115 -2.71 -5.47 -5.56
CA PHE A 115 -2.41 -4.06 -5.79
C PHE A 115 -3.52 -3.18 -5.22
N VAL A 116 -3.15 -2.13 -4.50
CA VAL A 116 -4.05 -1.12 -3.94
C VAL A 116 -3.65 0.24 -4.50
N PRO A 117 -4.49 0.86 -5.33
CA PRO A 117 -4.21 2.16 -5.94
C PRO A 117 -4.36 3.31 -4.95
N SER A 118 -3.70 4.44 -5.25
CA SER A 118 -3.88 5.69 -4.51
C SER A 118 -5.19 6.40 -4.85
N ALA A 119 -5.64 6.26 -6.09
CA ALA A 119 -6.88 6.83 -6.62
C ALA A 119 -8.08 5.94 -6.25
N ARG A 120 -8.55 6.10 -5.01
CA ARG A 120 -9.52 5.19 -4.39
C ARG A 120 -10.83 5.06 -5.16
N LEU A 121 -11.41 6.18 -5.62
CA LEU A 121 -12.70 6.19 -6.31
C LEU A 121 -12.56 6.04 -7.83
N GLU A 122 -11.39 6.27 -8.38
CA GLU A 122 -11.16 6.17 -9.83
C GLU A 122 -10.67 4.77 -10.25
N GLU A 123 -9.96 4.07 -9.36
CA GLU A 123 -9.35 2.77 -9.68
C GLU A 123 -9.71 1.64 -8.71
N GLY A 124 -9.98 1.96 -7.45
CA GLY A 124 -10.14 0.96 -6.39
C GLY A 124 -11.58 0.63 -6.02
N LEU A 125 -12.48 1.61 -6.12
CA LEU A 125 -13.90 1.53 -5.78
C LEU A 125 -14.72 2.11 -6.94
N ILE A 126 -15.99 1.75 -6.99
CA ILE A 126 -16.95 2.31 -7.96
C ILE A 126 -17.86 3.28 -7.20
N PRO A 127 -17.77 4.60 -7.43
CA PRO A 127 -18.39 5.63 -6.58
C PRO A 127 -19.86 5.39 -6.25
N GLU A 128 -20.67 5.09 -7.25
CA GLU A 128 -22.13 4.95 -7.12
C GLU A 128 -22.56 3.64 -6.44
N LEU A 129 -21.65 2.66 -6.34
CA LEU A 129 -21.99 1.38 -5.72
C LEU A 129 -21.91 1.45 -4.19
N THR A 130 -22.82 0.73 -3.56
CA THR A 130 -22.85 0.54 -2.11
C THR A 130 -21.76 -0.44 -1.63
N ILE A 131 -21.48 -0.45 -0.33
CA ILE A 131 -20.58 -1.43 0.29
C ILE A 131 -21.05 -2.86 0.01
N THR A 132 -22.37 -3.11 0.03
CA THR A 132 -22.97 -4.42 -0.31
C THR A 132 -22.67 -4.82 -1.75
N GLU A 133 -22.80 -3.92 -2.69
CA GLU A 133 -22.53 -4.20 -4.10
C GLU A 133 -21.06 -4.49 -4.35
N HIS A 134 -20.15 -3.76 -3.69
CA HIS A 134 -18.73 -4.11 -3.70
C HIS A 134 -18.45 -5.50 -3.12
N ALA A 135 -19.06 -5.85 -1.99
CA ALA A 135 -18.96 -7.19 -1.42
C ALA A 135 -19.50 -8.27 -2.38
N ALA A 136 -20.56 -7.95 -3.14
CA ALA A 136 -21.10 -8.85 -4.16
C ALA A 136 -20.14 -9.05 -5.36
N LEU A 137 -19.35 -8.04 -5.74
CA LEU A 137 -18.36 -8.16 -6.82
C LEU A 137 -17.21 -9.10 -6.45
N LEU A 138 -16.90 -9.24 -5.16
CA LEU A 138 -15.82 -10.10 -4.68
C LEU A 138 -16.20 -11.58 -4.57
N GLN A 139 -17.50 -11.90 -4.60
CA GLN A 139 -17.94 -13.27 -4.48
C GLN A 139 -17.71 -14.04 -5.78
N GLU A 140 -17.18 -15.26 -5.66
CA GLU A 140 -17.10 -16.18 -6.79
C GLU A 140 -18.50 -16.50 -7.33
N ARG A 141 -18.78 -16.09 -8.57
CA ARG A 141 -20.07 -16.27 -9.20
C ARG A 141 -20.16 -17.64 -9.87
N ARG A 142 -21.00 -18.51 -9.33
CA ARG A 142 -21.41 -19.75 -9.98
C ARG A 142 -22.79 -19.66 -10.63
N THR A 143 -23.49 -18.53 -10.45
CA THR A 143 -24.87 -18.31 -10.95
C THR A 143 -25.01 -16.92 -11.55
N LEU A 144 -26.02 -16.75 -12.43
CA LEU A 144 -26.37 -15.47 -13.03
C LEU A 144 -27.05 -14.48 -12.04
N ARG A 145 -27.44 -14.98 -10.87
CA ARG A 145 -28.09 -14.14 -9.84
C ARG A 145 -27.08 -13.71 -8.79
N VAL A 146 -27.09 -12.41 -8.47
CA VAL A 146 -26.28 -11.86 -7.38
C VAL A 146 -26.94 -12.24 -6.04
N PRO A 147 -26.22 -12.92 -5.13
CA PRO A 147 -26.78 -13.29 -3.83
C PRO A 147 -26.74 -12.10 -2.86
N TYR A 148 -27.60 -11.11 -3.07
CA TYR A 148 -27.62 -9.87 -2.27
C TYR A 148 -27.68 -10.09 -0.75
N PRO A 149 -28.46 -11.06 -0.20
CA PRO A 149 -28.46 -11.29 1.24
C PRO A 149 -27.09 -11.69 1.80
N ALA A 150 -26.38 -12.59 1.12
CA ALA A 150 -25.03 -13.01 1.52
C ALA A 150 -24.00 -11.87 1.37
N ALA A 151 -24.13 -11.05 0.31
CA ALA A 151 -23.29 -9.87 0.11
C ALA A 151 -23.53 -8.81 1.19
N ALA A 152 -24.77 -8.60 1.62
CA ALA A 152 -25.10 -7.66 2.69
C ALA A 152 -24.57 -8.14 4.05
N GLU A 153 -24.60 -9.43 4.33
CA GLU A 153 -23.98 -10.01 5.52
C GLU A 153 -22.46 -9.87 5.50
N ASP A 154 -21.81 -10.14 4.35
CA ASP A 154 -20.36 -9.93 4.18
C ASP A 154 -19.98 -8.45 4.34
N ALA A 155 -20.74 -7.53 3.76
CA ALA A 155 -20.56 -6.09 3.95
C ALA A 155 -20.67 -5.70 5.44
N GLY A 156 -21.63 -6.26 6.17
CA GLY A 156 -21.77 -6.04 7.61
C GLY A 156 -20.53 -6.50 8.39
N ARG A 157 -20.04 -7.72 8.12
CA ARG A 157 -18.80 -8.24 8.75
C ARG A 157 -17.59 -7.36 8.46
N ARG A 158 -17.41 -6.87 7.22
CA ARG A 158 -16.32 -5.95 6.84
C ARG A 158 -16.42 -4.62 7.55
N ILE A 159 -17.63 -4.03 7.61
CA ILE A 159 -17.89 -2.78 8.34
C ILE A 159 -17.46 -2.90 9.79
N GLU A 160 -17.83 -3.97 10.47
CA GLU A 160 -17.48 -4.21 11.86
C GLU A 160 -15.98 -4.47 12.04
N SER A 161 -15.41 -5.43 11.29
CA SER A 161 -14.01 -5.85 11.42
C SER A 161 -13.02 -4.73 11.10
N PHE A 162 -13.34 -3.88 10.11
CA PHE A 162 -12.50 -2.76 9.68
C PHE A 162 -12.90 -1.42 10.28
N ARG A 163 -13.91 -1.41 11.17
CA ARG A 163 -14.42 -0.18 11.84
C ARG A 163 -14.77 0.91 10.84
N ILE A 164 -15.48 0.55 9.77
CA ILE A 164 -15.91 1.49 8.73
C ILE A 164 -17.12 2.26 9.25
N LYS A 165 -17.07 3.59 9.21
CA LYS A 165 -18.22 4.44 9.55
C LYS A 165 -19.14 4.54 8.35
N GLY A 166 -20.02 3.54 8.21
CA GLY A 166 -20.99 3.40 7.12
C GLY A 166 -21.99 2.28 7.41
N ARG A 167 -22.96 2.11 6.52
CA ARG A 167 -23.94 1.03 6.54
C ARG A 167 -23.79 0.19 5.26
N PRO A 168 -24.25 -1.06 5.20
CA PRO A 168 -24.16 -1.90 4.00
C PRO A 168 -24.70 -1.21 2.72
N ARG A 169 -25.72 -0.37 2.86
CA ARG A 169 -26.32 0.38 1.73
C ARG A 169 -25.71 1.77 1.48
N THR A 170 -24.68 2.17 2.20
CA THR A 170 -24.00 3.45 1.98
C THR A 170 -23.21 3.39 0.67
N PRO A 171 -23.44 4.31 -0.31
CA PRO A 171 -22.59 4.50 -1.46
C PRO A 171 -21.16 4.83 -1.02
N VAL A 172 -20.14 4.29 -1.71
CA VAL A 172 -18.77 4.43 -1.22
C VAL A 172 -18.23 5.85 -1.37
N GLU A 173 -18.79 6.65 -2.26
CA GLU A 173 -18.45 8.09 -2.42
C GLU A 173 -18.87 8.94 -1.20
N GLU A 174 -19.87 8.51 -0.43
CA GLU A 174 -20.30 9.18 0.80
C GLU A 174 -19.37 8.89 1.99
N LEU A 175 -18.46 7.93 1.86
CA LEU A 175 -17.49 7.60 2.90
C LEU A 175 -16.37 8.63 2.94
N SER A 176 -15.88 8.97 4.14
CA SER A 176 -14.64 9.72 4.27
C SER A 176 -13.45 8.94 3.69
N GLY A 177 -12.39 9.63 3.26
CA GLY A 177 -11.20 9.01 2.69
C GLY A 177 -10.62 7.88 3.56
N GLY A 178 -10.59 8.04 4.89
CA GLY A 178 -10.17 7.00 5.81
C GLY A 178 -11.08 5.77 5.80
N ASN A 179 -12.39 5.95 5.64
CA ASN A 179 -13.33 4.82 5.54
C ASN A 179 -13.29 4.15 4.16
N GLN A 180 -13.05 4.91 3.08
CA GLN A 180 -12.77 4.34 1.75
C GLN A 180 -11.50 3.48 1.78
N GLN A 181 -10.42 3.95 2.43
CA GLN A 181 -9.20 3.18 2.58
C GLN A 181 -9.41 1.90 3.40
N ARG A 182 -10.16 1.98 4.51
CA ARG A 182 -10.53 0.80 5.31
C ARG A 182 -11.34 -0.20 4.48
N LEU A 183 -12.24 0.27 3.65
CA LEU A 183 -13.03 -0.57 2.74
C LEU A 183 -12.14 -1.26 1.71
N LEU A 184 -11.23 -0.55 1.02
CA LEU A 184 -10.27 -1.13 0.09
C LEU A 184 -9.42 -2.22 0.75
N LEU A 185 -8.86 -1.94 1.93
CA LEU A 185 -8.08 -2.92 2.68
C LEU A 185 -8.91 -4.12 3.14
N SER A 186 -10.22 -3.95 3.34
CA SER A 186 -11.11 -5.07 3.69
C SER A 186 -11.30 -6.07 2.56
N PHE A 187 -10.95 -5.71 1.33
CA PHE A 187 -11.05 -6.59 0.16
C PHE A 187 -9.82 -7.48 -0.03
N LEU A 188 -8.75 -7.20 0.70
CA LEU A 188 -7.56 -8.04 0.67
C LEU A 188 -7.86 -9.42 1.30
N PRO A 189 -7.30 -10.49 0.75
CA PRO A 189 -7.41 -11.82 1.35
C PRO A 189 -6.63 -11.87 2.67
N PRO A 190 -6.87 -12.91 3.50
CA PRO A 190 -6.20 -13.02 4.80
C PRO A 190 -4.69 -13.19 4.71
N ASP A 191 -4.16 -13.88 3.68
CA ASP A 191 -2.75 -14.25 3.57
C ASP A 191 -2.21 -14.02 2.15
N PRO A 192 -2.09 -12.75 1.69
CA PRO A 192 -1.45 -12.43 0.42
C PRO A 192 0.06 -12.70 0.52
N ALA A 193 0.68 -13.10 -0.59
CA ALA A 193 2.13 -13.23 -0.67
C ALA A 193 2.82 -11.87 -0.74
N LEU A 194 2.23 -10.94 -1.51
CA LEU A 194 2.77 -9.61 -1.77
C LEU A 194 1.64 -8.57 -1.85
N LEU A 195 1.79 -7.48 -1.11
CA LEU A 195 0.97 -6.28 -1.22
C LEU A 195 1.78 -5.16 -1.89
N LEU A 196 1.21 -4.58 -2.93
CA LEU A 196 1.73 -3.44 -3.68
C LEU A 196 0.80 -2.26 -3.47
N LEU A 197 1.27 -1.20 -2.81
CA LEU A 197 0.40 -0.11 -2.33
C LEU A 197 0.88 1.23 -2.88
N GLU A 198 0.03 1.93 -3.63
CA GLU A 198 0.29 3.31 -4.04
C GLU A 198 -0.22 4.28 -2.98
N ASN A 199 0.68 5.01 -2.33
CA ASN A 199 0.36 6.06 -1.36
C ASN A 199 -0.79 5.69 -0.39
N PRO A 200 -0.67 4.59 0.39
CA PRO A 200 -1.79 3.98 1.13
C PRO A 200 -2.40 4.89 2.20
N THR A 201 -1.71 5.95 2.58
CA THR A 201 -2.10 6.87 3.66
C THR A 201 -2.40 8.28 3.17
N ARG A 202 -2.29 8.53 1.85
CA ARG A 202 -2.47 9.87 1.26
C ARG A 202 -3.82 10.47 1.63
N GLY A 203 -3.79 11.68 2.20
CA GLY A 203 -4.97 12.45 2.55
C GLY A 203 -5.77 11.87 3.73
N LEU A 204 -5.16 11.03 4.55
CA LEU A 204 -5.75 10.51 5.78
C LEU A 204 -5.34 11.34 6.99
N ASP A 205 -6.22 11.37 8.00
CA ASP A 205 -5.88 11.88 9.32
C ASP A 205 -4.94 10.90 10.06
N LEU A 206 -4.26 11.40 11.08
CA LEU A 206 -3.24 10.67 11.82
C LEU A 206 -3.75 9.35 12.45
N GLU A 207 -5.02 9.34 12.93
CA GLU A 207 -5.63 8.12 13.49
C GLU A 207 -5.78 7.05 12.40
N SER A 208 -6.25 7.45 11.22
CA SER A 208 -6.42 6.57 10.06
C SER A 208 -5.07 6.06 9.54
N VAL A 209 -4.03 6.91 9.46
CA VAL A 209 -2.66 6.50 9.10
C VAL A 209 -2.16 5.41 10.05
N ASN A 210 -2.24 5.64 11.36
CA ASN A 210 -1.82 4.68 12.37
C ASN A 210 -2.61 3.36 12.30
N TRP A 211 -3.89 3.45 12.00
CA TRP A 211 -4.74 2.26 11.85
C TRP A 211 -4.32 1.45 10.60
N VAL A 212 -4.11 2.11 9.46
CA VAL A 212 -3.67 1.47 8.20
C VAL A 212 -2.35 0.73 8.44
N TRP A 213 -1.34 1.37 9.02
CA TRP A 213 -0.05 0.74 9.23
C TRP A 213 -0.09 -0.41 10.24
N ARG A 214 -0.85 -0.29 11.32
CA ARG A 214 -1.07 -1.42 12.25
C ARG A 214 -1.70 -2.61 11.54
N HIS A 215 -2.64 -2.35 10.64
CA HIS A 215 -3.29 -3.39 9.85
C HIS A 215 -2.32 -4.03 8.86
N LEU A 216 -1.57 -3.25 8.08
CA LEU A 216 -0.56 -3.72 7.13
C LEU A 216 0.56 -4.51 7.85
N HIS A 217 1.04 -4.05 8.98
CA HIS A 217 2.02 -4.79 9.78
C HIS A 217 1.48 -6.13 10.31
N SER A 218 0.17 -6.28 10.47
CA SER A 218 -0.40 -7.58 10.80
C SER A 218 -0.23 -8.62 9.68
N TYR A 219 -0.25 -8.18 8.41
CA TYR A 219 0.08 -9.01 7.25
C TYR A 219 1.57 -9.35 7.23
N CYS A 220 2.44 -8.35 7.39
CA CYS A 220 3.89 -8.52 7.43
C CYS A 220 4.30 -9.58 8.47
N ARG A 221 3.76 -9.52 9.69
CA ARG A 221 4.02 -10.53 10.74
C ARG A 221 3.60 -11.95 10.37
N ARG A 222 2.70 -12.13 9.41
CA ARG A 222 2.33 -13.45 8.87
C ARG A 222 3.16 -13.86 7.65
N GLY A 223 4.17 -13.04 7.29
CA GLY A 223 5.09 -13.31 6.19
C GLY A 223 4.69 -12.69 4.85
N THR A 224 3.67 -11.84 4.79
CA THR A 224 3.36 -11.06 3.59
C THR A 224 4.44 -10.03 3.34
N ALA A 225 4.96 -9.97 2.12
CA ALA A 225 5.83 -8.86 1.69
C ALA A 225 4.98 -7.63 1.36
N ILE A 226 5.50 -6.44 1.66
CA ILE A 226 4.82 -5.17 1.39
C ILE A 226 5.76 -4.26 0.63
N VAL A 227 5.33 -3.73 -0.51
CA VAL A 227 6.02 -2.66 -1.22
C VAL A 227 5.07 -1.49 -1.36
N PHE A 228 5.48 -0.31 -0.94
CA PHE A 228 4.61 0.86 -1.00
C PHE A 228 5.36 2.11 -1.44
N SER A 229 4.66 3.01 -2.12
CA SER A 229 5.14 4.37 -2.37
C SER A 229 4.55 5.34 -1.35
N SER A 230 5.30 6.36 -0.98
CA SER A 230 4.80 7.51 -0.24
C SER A 230 5.62 8.76 -0.59
N PRO A 231 4.99 9.96 -0.68
CA PRO A 231 5.72 11.21 -0.77
C PRO A 231 6.33 11.63 0.58
N GLU A 232 5.88 11.04 1.70
CA GLU A 232 6.29 11.40 3.05
C GLU A 232 7.49 10.53 3.48
N LEU A 233 8.69 11.11 3.45
CA LEU A 233 9.92 10.38 3.80
C LEU A 233 9.94 9.91 5.25
N ASP A 234 9.37 10.69 6.16
CA ASP A 234 9.24 10.30 7.57
C ASP A 234 8.38 9.04 7.73
N GLU A 235 7.29 8.93 6.95
CA GLU A 235 6.47 7.72 6.92
C GLU A 235 7.28 6.52 6.43
N ILE A 236 8.00 6.66 5.32
CA ILE A 236 8.84 5.60 4.78
C ILE A 236 9.85 5.13 5.82
N LEU A 237 10.61 6.06 6.42
CA LEU A 237 11.62 5.73 7.42
C LEU A 237 11.05 5.10 8.70
N MET A 238 9.80 5.43 9.03
CA MET A 238 9.13 4.89 10.22
C MET A 238 8.71 3.44 10.06
N VAL A 239 8.23 3.05 8.88
CA VAL A 239 7.54 1.76 8.69
C VAL A 239 8.29 0.76 7.81
N ALA A 240 9.19 1.22 6.93
CA ALA A 240 9.92 0.35 6.02
C ALA A 240 11.16 -0.27 6.68
N ASP A 241 11.50 -1.49 6.26
CA ASP A 241 12.78 -2.13 6.58
C ASP A 241 13.87 -1.65 5.64
N ARG A 242 13.51 -1.35 4.37
CA ARG A 242 14.41 -0.99 3.29
C ARG A 242 13.76 0.08 2.40
N VAL A 243 14.59 0.99 1.88
CA VAL A 243 14.15 2.11 1.04
C VAL A 243 14.82 2.04 -0.32
N LEU A 244 14.02 2.16 -1.37
CA LEU A 244 14.47 2.32 -2.74
C LEU A 244 14.21 3.75 -3.18
N VAL A 245 15.25 4.45 -3.62
CA VAL A 245 15.09 5.80 -4.17
C VAL A 245 15.10 5.76 -5.69
N PHE A 246 14.04 6.30 -6.27
CA PHE A 246 13.87 6.41 -7.72
C PHE A 246 14.27 7.79 -8.22
N PHE A 247 15.03 7.81 -9.31
CA PHE A 247 15.36 9.00 -10.07
C PHE A 247 15.39 8.67 -11.57
N ASN A 248 14.64 9.41 -12.38
CA ASN A 248 14.56 9.23 -13.84
C ASN A 248 14.35 7.75 -14.27
N GLY A 249 13.42 7.05 -13.63
CA GLY A 249 13.06 5.67 -13.94
C GLY A 249 14.01 4.60 -13.42
N ARG A 250 15.07 4.97 -12.72
CA ARG A 250 16.07 4.05 -12.16
C ARG A 250 16.05 4.05 -10.65
N ILE A 251 16.39 2.91 -10.05
CA ILE A 251 16.72 2.86 -8.62
C ILE A 251 18.17 3.30 -8.49
N ILE A 252 18.40 4.39 -7.80
CA ILE A 252 19.74 4.98 -7.61
C ILE A 252 20.29 4.77 -6.20
N LEU A 253 19.41 4.41 -5.26
CA LEU A 253 19.78 4.05 -3.89
C LEU A 253 18.89 2.91 -3.42
N ASP A 254 19.52 1.93 -2.78
CA ASP A 254 18.90 0.78 -2.15
C ASP A 254 19.57 0.59 -0.79
N VAL A 255 18.87 0.92 0.29
CA VAL A 255 19.47 1.04 1.63
C VAL A 255 18.51 0.57 2.72
N ALA A 256 19.05 -0.02 3.78
CA ALA A 256 18.26 -0.30 4.97
C ALA A 256 17.74 1.00 5.60
N ALA A 257 16.46 1.05 5.94
CA ALA A 257 15.86 2.26 6.50
C ALA A 257 16.48 2.68 7.86
N ALA A 258 17.19 1.76 8.52
CA ALA A 258 17.94 2.06 9.75
C ALA A 258 19.29 2.74 9.49
N GLU A 259 19.79 2.71 8.25
CA GLU A 259 21.11 3.21 7.85
C GLU A 259 21.03 4.53 7.07
N THR A 260 19.84 5.13 6.99
CA THR A 260 19.61 6.37 6.25
C THR A 260 18.70 7.32 7.03
N ASP A 261 18.57 8.54 6.54
CA ASP A 261 17.73 9.60 7.11
C ASP A 261 17.05 10.43 6.00
N VAL A 262 16.18 11.35 6.39
CA VAL A 262 15.45 12.25 5.47
C VAL A 262 16.39 13.07 4.59
N GLN A 263 17.54 13.52 5.13
CA GLN A 263 18.48 14.34 4.39
C GLN A 263 19.20 13.56 3.29
N ASN A 264 19.62 12.34 3.59
CA ASN A 264 20.27 11.43 2.63
C ASN A 264 19.29 11.01 1.53
N LEU A 265 18.06 10.62 1.91
CA LEU A 265 17.01 10.30 0.95
C LEU A 265 16.66 11.51 0.07
N GLY A 266 16.53 12.71 0.67
CA GLY A 266 16.26 13.95 -0.08
C GLY A 266 17.37 14.29 -1.08
N SER A 267 18.65 14.07 -0.73
CA SER A 267 19.78 14.25 -1.63
C SER A 267 19.74 13.26 -2.80
N ALA A 268 19.45 12.00 -2.53
CA ALA A 268 19.29 10.98 -3.56
C ALA A 268 18.11 11.30 -4.49
N ILE A 269 16.95 11.70 -3.96
CA ILE A 269 15.78 12.12 -4.77
C ILE A 269 16.12 13.27 -5.71
N ALA A 270 17.04 14.17 -5.31
CA ALA A 270 17.55 15.25 -6.14
C ALA A 270 18.65 14.79 -7.14
N GLY A 271 18.97 13.50 -7.20
CA GLY A 271 20.01 12.95 -8.07
C GLY A 271 21.44 13.20 -7.59
N LYS A 272 21.62 13.52 -6.31
CA LYS A 272 22.93 13.73 -5.67
C LYS A 272 23.26 12.48 -4.84
N VAL A 273 23.87 11.50 -5.45
CA VAL A 273 24.34 10.24 -4.81
C VAL A 273 25.85 10.21 -4.81
#